data_300435c94b4671fc08a484a5e5519ef1
#
_entry.id   300435c94b4671fc08a484a5e5519ef1
#
_cell.length_a   1.000
_cell.length_b   1.000
_cell.length_c   1.000
_cell.angle_alpha   90.00
_cell.angle_beta   90.00
_cell.angle_gamma   90.00
#
_symmetry.space_group_name_H-M   'P 1'
#
loop_
_entity.id
_entity.type
_entity.pdbx_description
1 polymer ?
#
loop_
_entity_poly.entity_id
_entity_poly.type
_entity_poly.pdbx_seq_one_letter_code
_entity_poly.pdbx_strand_id
1 'polypeptide(L)'
;EADVKAALKEVKMALLEADVSFKVVKQFMKAVQERAVGQDVMSGLNPGQMVIKIVNEELVKLMGSETTELALRPGNEVTVIMMAGLQGAGKTTTAAKLAGKLKSKGRKPLLAACDVYRPAAIKQLQVNGEKQGVEVFTMGDKNSPVDIAKGAYEHAKNEKYNVLILDTAGRLHIDEDMMQELENIKAALPVDQTVLVVDAMTGQDAVNVAETFQNKVGIDGVILTKMDGDTRGGAALSIKAISGKPILYVGMGEKLSDLEQFYP
;
A
#
# COMPACT_ATOMS: atom_id res chain seq x y z
N GLU A 1 -24.92 -23.47 21.71
CA GLU A 1 -24.24 -23.91 20.49
C GLU A 1 -24.96 -23.48 19.21
N ALA A 2 -26.30 -23.60 19.13
CA ALA A 2 -27.07 -23.22 17.93
C ALA A 2 -26.97 -21.69 17.67
N ASP A 3 -27.03 -20.87 18.71
CA ASP A 3 -26.93 -19.41 18.60
C ASP A 3 -25.52 -18.98 18.16
N VAL A 4 -24.48 -19.68 18.60
CA VAL A 4 -23.10 -19.42 18.18
C VAL A 4 -22.92 -19.74 16.71
N LYS A 5 -23.46 -20.85 16.23
CA LYS A 5 -23.39 -21.22 14.81
C LYS A 5 -24.11 -20.21 13.91
N ALA A 6 -25.27 -19.71 14.34
CA ALA A 6 -26.02 -18.70 13.59
C ALA A 6 -25.24 -17.38 13.51
N ALA A 7 -24.66 -16.94 14.63
CA ALA A 7 -23.85 -15.73 14.68
C ALA A 7 -22.60 -15.85 13.80
N LEU A 8 -21.91 -16.98 13.84
CA LEU A 8 -20.73 -17.25 13.01
C LEU A 8 -21.07 -17.22 11.52
N LYS A 9 -22.22 -17.76 11.13
CA LYS A 9 -22.68 -17.75 9.74
C LYS A 9 -22.94 -16.31 9.26
N GLU A 10 -23.57 -15.48 10.09
CA GLU A 10 -23.81 -14.08 9.75
C GLU A 10 -22.51 -13.31 9.56
N VAL A 11 -21.51 -13.53 10.42
CA VAL A 11 -20.19 -12.91 10.30
C VAL A 11 -19.53 -13.32 8.99
N LYS A 12 -19.54 -14.60 8.67
CA LYS A 12 -18.99 -15.13 7.42
C LYS A 12 -19.63 -14.47 6.20
N MET A 13 -20.95 -14.39 6.19
CA MET A 13 -21.67 -13.76 5.09
C MET A 13 -21.37 -12.28 4.96
N ALA A 14 -21.27 -11.57 6.07
CA ALA A 14 -20.91 -10.15 6.07
C ALA A 14 -19.52 -9.91 5.47
N LEU A 15 -18.53 -10.74 5.80
CA LEU A 15 -17.19 -10.64 5.25
C LEU A 15 -17.18 -10.93 3.75
N LEU A 16 -17.91 -11.93 3.29
CA LEU A 16 -18.02 -12.23 1.86
C LEU A 16 -18.71 -11.12 1.09
N GLU A 17 -19.76 -10.53 1.65
CA GLU A 17 -20.44 -9.37 1.06
C GLU A 17 -19.57 -8.13 1.00
N ALA A 18 -18.63 -8.00 1.93
CA ALA A 18 -17.64 -6.91 1.93
C ALA A 18 -16.48 -7.17 0.96
N ASP A 19 -16.56 -8.22 0.16
CA ASP A 19 -15.54 -8.61 -0.83
C ASP A 19 -14.19 -8.99 -0.22
N VAL A 20 -14.22 -9.58 0.97
CA VAL A 20 -13.02 -10.15 1.58
C VAL A 20 -12.68 -11.47 0.87
N SER A 21 -11.40 -11.73 0.61
CA SER A 21 -10.93 -12.95 -0.03
C SER A 21 -11.45 -14.20 0.70
N PHE A 22 -11.95 -15.18 -0.05
CA PHE A 22 -12.45 -16.43 0.51
C PHE A 22 -11.41 -17.12 1.41
N LYS A 23 -10.16 -17.14 0.98
CA LYS A 23 -9.05 -17.71 1.78
C LYS A 23 -8.91 -17.03 3.13
N VAL A 24 -8.99 -15.70 3.15
CA VAL A 24 -8.89 -14.90 4.38
C VAL A 24 -10.11 -15.14 5.27
N VAL A 25 -11.31 -15.16 4.69
CA VAL A 25 -12.55 -15.45 5.42
C VAL A 25 -12.47 -16.81 6.08
N LYS A 26 -11.99 -17.82 5.35
CA LYS A 26 -11.88 -19.19 5.86
C LYS A 26 -10.91 -19.25 7.06
N GLN A 27 -9.75 -18.65 6.96
CA GLN A 27 -8.76 -18.62 8.03
C GLN A 27 -9.28 -17.84 9.25
N PHE A 28 -9.90 -16.72 9.01
CA PHE A 28 -10.48 -15.87 10.05
C PHE A 28 -11.60 -16.60 10.80
N MET A 29 -12.53 -17.22 10.08
CA MET A 29 -13.65 -17.95 10.68
C MET A 29 -13.17 -19.15 11.49
N LYS A 30 -12.10 -19.82 11.03
CA LYS A 30 -11.48 -20.91 11.78
C LYS A 30 -10.95 -20.44 13.13
N ALA A 31 -10.22 -19.32 13.13
CA ALA A 31 -9.67 -18.74 14.37
C ALA A 31 -10.78 -18.31 15.34
N VAL A 32 -11.84 -17.68 14.82
CA VAL A 32 -12.99 -17.26 15.64
C VAL A 32 -13.70 -18.47 16.23
N GLN A 33 -13.93 -19.50 15.40
CA GLN A 33 -14.63 -20.72 15.83
C GLN A 33 -13.86 -21.47 16.93
N GLU A 34 -12.56 -21.62 16.78
CA GLU A 34 -11.70 -22.26 17.78
C GLU A 34 -11.80 -21.55 19.13
N ARG A 35 -11.78 -20.22 19.14
CA ARG A 35 -11.92 -19.42 20.35
C ARG A 35 -13.32 -19.52 20.95
N ALA A 36 -14.35 -19.50 20.12
CA ALA A 36 -15.74 -19.57 20.58
C ALA A 36 -16.09 -20.93 21.21
N VAL A 37 -15.52 -22.02 20.67
CA VAL A 37 -15.75 -23.37 21.19
C VAL A 37 -14.86 -23.65 22.42
N GLY A 38 -13.64 -23.11 22.45
CA GLY A 38 -12.68 -23.38 23.52
C GLY A 38 -12.86 -22.53 24.77
N GLN A 39 -13.68 -21.48 24.75
CA GLN A 39 -13.94 -20.67 25.92
C GLN A 39 -15.18 -21.16 26.66
N ASP A 40 -14.97 -21.61 27.87
CA ASP A 40 -16.05 -21.76 28.83
C ASP A 40 -16.72 -20.41 29.02
N VAL A 41 -18.03 -20.42 29.09
CA VAL A 41 -18.88 -19.25 29.18
C VAL A 41 -18.34 -18.27 30.22
N MET A 42 -17.80 -17.14 29.76
CA MET A 42 -17.46 -16.04 30.66
C MET A 42 -18.74 -15.56 31.32
N SER A 43 -18.77 -15.59 32.63
CA SER A 43 -19.93 -15.19 33.43
C SER A 43 -20.36 -13.76 33.05
N GLY A 44 -21.59 -13.60 32.62
CA GLY A 44 -22.17 -12.30 32.29
C GLY A 44 -22.31 -11.93 30.82
N LEU A 45 -21.76 -12.73 29.91
CA LEU A 45 -21.91 -12.50 28.47
C LEU A 45 -22.78 -13.60 27.86
N ASN A 46 -23.75 -13.21 27.02
CA ASN A 46 -24.48 -14.17 26.24
C ASN A 46 -23.62 -14.66 25.05
N PRO A 47 -23.98 -15.79 24.39
CA PRO A 47 -23.18 -16.31 23.29
C PRO A 47 -22.98 -15.34 22.12
N GLY A 48 -23.97 -14.51 21.81
CA GLY A 48 -23.87 -13.50 20.75
C GLY A 48 -22.87 -12.40 21.08
N GLN A 49 -22.88 -11.90 22.32
CA GLN A 49 -21.92 -10.89 22.76
C GLN A 49 -20.48 -11.42 22.80
N MET A 50 -20.32 -12.69 23.18
CA MET A 50 -19.01 -13.33 23.19
C MET A 50 -18.45 -13.45 21.76
N VAL A 51 -19.25 -13.84 20.80
CA VAL A 51 -18.84 -13.93 19.40
C VAL A 51 -18.43 -12.56 18.86
N ILE A 52 -19.20 -11.50 19.14
CA ILE A 52 -18.87 -10.14 18.71
C ILE A 52 -17.51 -9.71 19.28
N LYS A 53 -17.27 -9.98 20.56
CA LYS A 53 -16.00 -9.66 21.22
C LYS A 53 -14.83 -10.39 20.55
N ILE A 54 -14.97 -11.68 20.30
CA ILE A 54 -13.93 -12.50 19.64
C ILE A 54 -13.67 -12.01 18.23
N VAL A 55 -14.71 -11.72 17.45
CA VAL A 55 -14.59 -11.19 16.08
C VAL A 55 -13.81 -9.87 16.11
N ASN A 56 -14.17 -8.96 17.00
CA ASN A 56 -13.48 -7.67 17.11
C ASN A 56 -11.98 -7.86 17.45
N GLU A 57 -11.67 -8.73 18.40
CA GLU A 57 -10.29 -9.01 18.79
C GLU A 57 -9.48 -9.64 17.64
N GLU A 58 -10.08 -10.56 16.88
CA GLU A 58 -9.44 -11.19 15.74
C GLU A 58 -9.25 -10.21 14.56
N LEU A 59 -10.18 -9.30 14.33
CA LEU A 59 -10.01 -8.23 13.34
C LEU A 59 -8.86 -7.31 13.72
N VAL A 60 -8.75 -6.94 15.00
CA VAL A 60 -7.64 -6.12 15.48
C VAL A 60 -6.30 -6.83 15.29
N LYS A 61 -6.22 -8.12 15.57
CA LYS A 61 -5.00 -8.90 15.31
C LYS A 61 -4.62 -8.89 13.84
N LEU A 62 -5.61 -9.02 12.96
CA LEU A 62 -5.39 -9.09 11.52
C LEU A 62 -4.94 -7.75 10.94
N MET A 63 -5.60 -6.67 11.32
CA MET A 63 -5.34 -5.31 10.79
C MET A 63 -4.30 -4.54 11.56
N GLY A 64 -4.06 -4.92 12.80
CA GLY A 64 -3.29 -4.12 13.75
C GLY A 64 -4.15 -3.10 14.46
N SER A 65 -3.70 -2.65 15.62
CA SER A 65 -4.39 -1.63 16.44
C SER A 65 -3.82 -0.24 16.25
N GLU A 66 -2.67 -0.13 15.60
CA GLU A 66 -1.94 1.12 15.46
C GLU A 66 -1.72 1.48 13.99
N THR A 67 -1.69 2.77 13.73
CA THR A 67 -1.33 3.32 12.42
C THR A 67 0.15 3.07 12.16
N THR A 68 0.47 2.54 10.97
CA THR A 68 1.86 2.37 10.55
C THR A 68 2.29 3.61 9.75
N GLU A 69 3.39 4.21 10.15
CA GLU A 69 3.96 5.35 9.45
C GLU A 69 5.13 4.92 8.57
N LEU A 70 5.39 5.70 7.51
CA LEU A 70 6.60 5.53 6.71
C LEU A 70 7.82 5.75 7.59
N ALA A 71 8.73 4.77 7.57
CA ALA A 71 10.00 4.91 8.29
C ALA A 71 10.93 5.83 7.50
N LEU A 72 11.23 6.99 8.07
CA LEU A 72 12.14 7.96 7.46
C LEU A 72 13.46 7.98 8.22
N ARG A 73 14.56 8.12 7.47
CA ARG A 73 15.88 8.23 8.07
C ARG A 73 15.99 9.55 8.85
N PRO A 74 16.76 9.57 9.94
CA PRO A 74 16.90 10.77 10.74
C PRO A 74 17.77 11.83 10.04
N GLY A 75 17.56 13.10 10.41
CA GLY A 75 18.39 14.20 9.97
C GLY A 75 18.34 14.47 8.47
N ASN A 76 19.51 14.66 7.89
CA ASN A 76 19.67 15.01 6.47
C ASN A 76 19.93 13.79 5.57
N GLU A 77 19.86 12.59 6.12
CA GLU A 77 20.01 11.37 5.32
C GLU A 77 18.86 11.23 4.35
N VAL A 78 19.15 10.73 3.13
CA VAL A 78 18.14 10.55 2.09
C VAL A 78 17.41 9.22 2.33
N THR A 79 16.13 9.30 2.58
CA THR A 79 15.26 8.11 2.58
C THR A 79 14.81 7.86 1.15
N VAL A 80 15.09 6.67 0.63
CA VAL A 80 14.72 6.29 -0.73
C VAL A 80 13.46 5.41 -0.69
N ILE A 81 12.39 5.89 -1.32
CA ILE A 81 11.11 5.20 -1.43
C ILE A 81 10.90 4.83 -2.90
N MET A 82 10.79 3.54 -3.19
CA MET A 82 10.49 3.07 -4.53
C MET A 82 9.00 2.78 -4.64
N MET A 83 8.32 3.49 -5.53
CA MET A 83 6.90 3.29 -5.80
C MET A 83 6.74 2.28 -6.92
N ALA A 84 5.97 1.23 -6.67
CA ALA A 84 5.68 0.18 -7.63
C ALA A 84 4.17 0.04 -7.81
N GLY A 85 3.73 -0.50 -8.94
CA GLY A 85 2.31 -0.72 -9.21
C GLY A 85 2.03 -0.88 -10.68
N LEU A 86 0.86 -1.42 -10.99
CA LEU A 86 0.41 -1.60 -12.36
C LEU A 86 -0.10 -0.30 -12.95
N GLN A 87 -0.13 -0.23 -14.28
CA GLN A 87 -0.71 0.89 -15.01
C GLN A 87 -2.19 1.05 -14.65
N GLY A 88 -2.60 2.27 -14.39
CA GLY A 88 -3.98 2.58 -14.00
C GLY A 88 -4.26 2.52 -12.50
N ALA A 89 -3.31 2.07 -11.69
CA ALA A 89 -3.47 2.06 -10.22
C ALA A 89 -3.39 3.45 -9.58
N GLY A 90 -2.94 4.47 -10.32
CA GLY A 90 -2.77 5.81 -9.79
C GLY A 90 -1.40 6.04 -9.13
N LYS A 91 -0.39 5.27 -9.53
CA LYS A 91 0.94 5.31 -8.93
C LYS A 91 1.63 6.67 -9.09
N THR A 92 1.64 7.22 -10.31
CA THR A 92 2.28 8.51 -10.59
C THR A 92 1.62 9.65 -9.81
N THR A 93 0.31 9.70 -9.81
CA THR A 93 -0.45 10.69 -9.04
C THR A 93 -0.20 10.52 -7.54
N THR A 94 -0.19 9.28 -7.06
CA THR A 94 0.05 8.97 -5.65
C THR A 94 1.47 9.36 -5.21
N ALA A 95 2.47 9.15 -6.07
CA ALA A 95 3.85 9.57 -5.78
C ALA A 95 3.92 11.08 -5.53
N ALA A 96 3.27 11.88 -6.36
CA ALA A 96 3.22 13.33 -6.18
C ALA A 96 2.47 13.73 -4.91
N LYS A 97 1.35 13.08 -4.62
CA LYS A 97 0.57 13.32 -3.39
C LYS A 97 1.39 13.01 -2.14
N LEU A 98 2.12 11.90 -2.16
CA LEU A 98 2.98 11.50 -1.05
C LEU A 98 4.10 12.52 -0.83
N ALA A 99 4.73 12.97 -1.91
CA ALA A 99 5.77 13.99 -1.83
C ALA A 99 5.23 15.30 -1.22
N GLY A 100 4.07 15.74 -1.66
CA GLY A 100 3.40 16.93 -1.11
C GLY A 100 3.10 16.79 0.37
N LYS A 101 2.65 15.62 0.78
CA LYS A 101 2.34 15.33 2.18
C LYS A 101 3.59 15.34 3.05
N LEU A 102 4.69 14.75 2.59
CA LEU A 102 5.97 14.78 3.30
C LEU A 102 6.54 16.20 3.38
N LYS A 103 6.38 16.98 2.31
CA LYS A 103 6.78 18.39 2.32
C LYS A 103 6.02 19.17 3.37
N SER A 104 4.72 18.94 3.51
CA SER A 104 3.89 19.61 4.52
C SER A 104 4.30 19.27 5.95
N LYS A 105 4.99 18.14 6.13
CA LYS A 105 5.55 17.70 7.42
C LYS A 105 6.98 18.15 7.65
N GLY A 106 7.49 19.07 6.82
CA GLY A 106 8.83 19.64 6.98
C GLY A 106 9.95 18.89 6.29
N ARG A 107 9.64 17.87 5.47
CA ARG A 107 10.64 17.15 4.69
C ARG A 107 10.93 17.87 3.39
N LYS A 108 12.07 17.57 2.80
CA LYS A 108 12.46 18.12 1.49
C LYS A 108 12.52 16.98 0.47
N PRO A 109 11.37 16.64 -0.17
CA PRO A 109 11.30 15.51 -1.10
C PRO A 109 11.73 15.89 -2.51
N LEU A 110 12.27 14.89 -3.21
CA LEU A 110 12.55 14.92 -4.64
C LEU A 110 11.81 13.74 -5.28
N LEU A 111 11.10 14.00 -6.38
CA LEU A 111 10.49 12.97 -7.20
C LEU A 111 11.45 12.63 -8.35
N ALA A 112 11.48 11.36 -8.76
CA ALA A 112 12.28 10.92 -9.90
C ALA A 112 11.41 10.18 -10.90
N ALA A 113 11.44 10.62 -12.16
CA ALA A 113 10.69 10.04 -13.27
C ALA A 113 11.48 8.87 -13.87
N CYS A 114 11.21 7.66 -13.40
CA CYS A 114 11.90 6.44 -13.85
C CYS A 114 11.12 5.63 -14.89
N ASP A 115 9.92 6.06 -15.29
CA ASP A 115 9.14 5.39 -16.34
C ASP A 115 9.52 5.97 -17.70
N VAL A 116 10.54 5.38 -18.33
CA VAL A 116 11.04 5.81 -19.63
C VAL A 116 10.23 5.25 -20.79
N TYR A 117 9.36 4.29 -20.53
CA TYR A 117 8.56 3.61 -21.56
C TYR A 117 7.32 4.40 -21.94
N ARG A 118 6.94 5.34 -21.09
CA ARG A 118 5.73 6.17 -21.29
C ARG A 118 6.08 7.65 -21.09
N PRO A 119 6.42 8.37 -22.18
CA PRO A 119 6.77 9.81 -22.07
C PRO A 119 5.68 10.63 -21.38
N ALA A 120 4.40 10.26 -21.59
CA ALA A 120 3.28 10.92 -20.92
C ALA A 120 3.36 10.79 -19.38
N ALA A 121 3.92 9.70 -18.86
CA ALA A 121 4.09 9.51 -17.40
C ALA A 121 5.11 10.48 -16.83
N ILE A 122 6.20 10.76 -17.56
CA ILE A 122 7.21 11.74 -17.16
C ILE A 122 6.56 13.11 -17.02
N LYS A 123 5.83 13.52 -18.04
CA LYS A 123 5.14 14.82 -18.04
C LYS A 123 4.08 14.91 -16.94
N GLN A 124 3.32 13.84 -16.73
CA GLN A 124 2.31 13.77 -15.69
C GLN A 124 2.94 13.95 -14.31
N LEU A 125 4.06 13.30 -14.05
CA LEU A 125 4.77 13.44 -12.78
C LEU A 125 5.28 14.87 -12.61
N GLN A 126 5.82 15.49 -13.66
CA GLN A 126 6.28 16.88 -13.62
C GLN A 126 5.13 17.85 -13.30
N VAL A 127 3.99 17.70 -13.96
CA VAL A 127 2.81 18.54 -13.71
C VAL A 127 2.29 18.36 -12.29
N ASN A 128 2.16 17.13 -11.84
CA ASN A 128 1.65 16.85 -10.49
C ASN A 128 2.65 17.28 -9.41
N GLY A 129 3.94 17.11 -9.65
CA GLY A 129 4.98 17.60 -8.75
C GLY A 129 4.97 19.11 -8.61
N GLU A 130 4.82 19.82 -9.72
CA GLU A 130 4.73 21.29 -9.73
C GLU A 130 3.53 21.77 -8.90
N LYS A 131 2.39 21.12 -9.03
CA LYS A 131 1.19 21.44 -8.24
C LYS A 131 1.42 21.27 -6.74
N GLN A 132 2.32 20.35 -6.35
CA GLN A 132 2.68 20.13 -4.96
C GLN A 132 3.89 20.99 -4.51
N GLY A 133 4.47 21.75 -5.43
CA GLY A 133 5.69 22.50 -5.15
C GLY A 133 6.90 21.60 -4.91
N VAL A 134 6.94 20.44 -5.55
CA VAL A 134 8.02 19.45 -5.41
C VAL A 134 8.78 19.32 -6.71
N GLU A 135 10.12 19.33 -6.62
CA GLU A 135 10.98 19.15 -7.78
C GLU A 135 10.91 17.72 -8.31
N VAL A 136 10.94 17.60 -9.63
CA VAL A 136 10.97 16.31 -10.32
C VAL A 136 12.29 16.19 -11.09
N PHE A 137 13.07 15.18 -10.74
CA PHE A 137 14.28 14.83 -11.45
C PHE A 137 13.94 13.98 -12.67
N THR A 138 14.45 14.36 -13.82
CA THR A 138 14.24 13.60 -15.05
C THR A 138 15.52 13.61 -15.90
N MET A 139 15.76 12.51 -16.60
CA MET A 139 16.83 12.40 -17.59
C MET A 139 16.23 12.09 -18.97
N GLY A 140 14.94 12.39 -19.16
CA GLY A 140 14.21 12.07 -20.38
C GLY A 140 13.93 10.57 -20.50
N ASP A 141 13.78 10.10 -21.74
CA ASP A 141 13.39 8.71 -22.03
C ASP A 141 14.51 7.87 -22.66
N LYS A 142 15.74 8.41 -22.70
CA LYS A 142 16.89 7.75 -23.37
C LYS A 142 17.86 7.08 -22.40
N ASN A 143 17.65 7.26 -21.11
CA ASN A 143 18.47 6.63 -20.07
C ASN A 143 17.71 5.47 -19.44
N SER A 144 18.43 4.49 -18.88
CA SER A 144 17.79 3.38 -18.18
C SER A 144 17.16 3.85 -16.88
N PRO A 145 16.11 3.18 -16.40
CA PRO A 145 15.53 3.48 -15.09
C PRO A 145 16.55 3.43 -13.94
N VAL A 146 17.48 2.49 -14.00
CA VAL A 146 18.56 2.37 -13.00
C VAL A 146 19.46 3.60 -13.02
N ASP A 147 19.86 4.07 -14.19
CA ASP A 147 20.71 5.27 -14.31
C ASP A 147 19.98 6.53 -13.83
N ILE A 148 18.69 6.63 -14.12
CA ILE A 148 17.86 7.75 -13.64
C ILE A 148 17.78 7.71 -12.10
N ALA A 149 17.53 6.55 -11.54
CA ALA A 149 17.44 6.39 -10.08
C ALA A 149 18.76 6.75 -9.40
N LYS A 150 19.90 6.31 -9.95
CA LYS A 150 21.24 6.66 -9.46
C LYS A 150 21.50 8.15 -9.55
N GLY A 151 21.20 8.76 -10.69
CA GLY A 151 21.33 10.20 -10.90
C GLY A 151 20.48 11.00 -9.94
N ALA A 152 19.25 10.57 -9.71
CA ALA A 152 18.35 11.23 -8.77
C ALA A 152 18.87 11.12 -7.33
N TYR A 153 19.43 9.99 -6.95
CA TYR A 153 20.02 9.79 -5.63
C TYR A 153 21.21 10.73 -5.39
N GLU A 154 22.11 10.84 -6.38
CA GLU A 154 23.23 11.77 -6.29
C GLU A 154 22.75 13.22 -6.23
N HIS A 155 21.78 13.57 -7.05
CA HIS A 155 21.18 14.92 -7.03
C HIS A 155 20.55 15.23 -5.67
N ALA A 156 19.84 14.25 -5.10
CA ALA A 156 19.21 14.41 -3.78
C ALA A 156 20.26 14.69 -2.70
N LYS A 157 21.38 13.96 -2.71
CA LYS A 157 22.46 14.17 -1.75
C LYS A 157 23.12 15.54 -1.94
N ASN A 158 23.43 15.90 -3.18
CA ASN A 158 24.13 17.14 -3.49
C ASN A 158 23.30 18.38 -3.19
N GLU A 159 22.00 18.34 -3.45
CA GLU A 159 21.06 19.45 -3.27
C GLU A 159 20.32 19.39 -1.94
N LYS A 160 20.74 18.51 -1.04
CA LYS A 160 20.23 18.39 0.33
C LYS A 160 18.75 18.05 0.46
N TYR A 161 18.21 17.25 -0.45
CA TYR A 161 16.93 16.61 -0.25
C TYR A 161 17.09 15.49 0.78
N ASN A 162 16.05 15.21 1.54
CA ASN A 162 16.09 14.12 2.53
C ASN A 162 15.08 13.00 2.28
N VAL A 163 14.31 13.11 1.21
CA VAL A 163 13.44 12.04 0.72
C VAL A 163 13.55 11.97 -0.80
N LEU A 164 13.73 10.79 -1.33
CA LEU A 164 13.71 10.54 -2.77
C LEU A 164 12.61 9.52 -3.06
N ILE A 165 11.65 9.90 -3.90
CA ILE A 165 10.55 9.04 -4.30
C ILE A 165 10.74 8.67 -5.77
N LEU A 166 10.98 7.38 -6.04
CA LEU A 166 11.17 6.86 -7.38
C LEU A 166 9.83 6.41 -7.96
N ASP A 167 9.37 7.06 -9.02
CA ASP A 167 8.18 6.63 -9.75
C ASP A 167 8.62 5.67 -10.85
N THR A 168 8.52 4.37 -10.58
CA THR A 168 8.95 3.32 -11.50
C THR A 168 7.93 3.06 -12.61
N ALA A 169 8.33 2.29 -13.61
CA ALA A 169 7.47 1.97 -14.73
C ALA A 169 6.23 1.19 -14.30
N GLY A 170 5.06 1.63 -14.78
CA GLY A 170 3.80 0.90 -14.63
C GLY A 170 3.52 0.09 -15.88
N ARG A 171 3.27 -1.20 -15.74
CA ARG A 171 2.90 -2.08 -16.83
C ARG A 171 1.46 -2.55 -16.67
N LEU A 172 0.85 -3.01 -17.76
CA LEU A 172 -0.52 -3.52 -17.70
C LEU A 172 -0.64 -4.78 -16.85
N HIS A 173 0.39 -5.62 -16.89
CA HIS A 173 0.44 -6.88 -16.14
C HIS A 173 1.80 -7.03 -15.47
N ILE A 174 1.86 -7.86 -14.45
CA ILE A 174 3.10 -8.23 -13.81
C ILE A 174 3.85 -9.20 -14.73
N ASP A 175 5.05 -8.80 -15.16
CA ASP A 175 5.93 -9.66 -15.96
C ASP A 175 7.33 -9.71 -15.36
N GLU A 176 8.15 -10.63 -15.87
CA GLU A 176 9.51 -10.82 -15.37
C GLU A 176 10.39 -9.60 -15.60
N ASP A 177 10.22 -8.90 -16.72
CA ASP A 177 11.00 -7.70 -17.03
C ASP A 177 10.74 -6.60 -16.02
N MET A 178 9.47 -6.41 -15.64
CA MET A 178 9.08 -5.45 -14.61
C MET A 178 9.72 -5.80 -13.26
N MET A 179 9.65 -7.05 -12.86
CA MET A 179 10.23 -7.51 -11.61
C MET A 179 11.74 -7.36 -11.61
N GLN A 180 12.40 -7.69 -12.70
CA GLN A 180 13.84 -7.56 -12.84
C GLN A 180 14.28 -6.10 -12.78
N GLU A 181 13.55 -5.20 -13.40
CA GLU A 181 13.83 -3.76 -13.35
C GLU A 181 13.78 -3.23 -11.92
N LEU A 182 12.76 -3.61 -11.16
CA LEU A 182 12.63 -3.22 -9.75
C LEU A 182 13.79 -3.77 -8.92
N GLU A 183 14.17 -5.02 -9.13
CA GLU A 183 15.31 -5.64 -8.46
C GLU A 183 16.62 -4.95 -8.81
N ASN A 184 16.81 -4.57 -10.07
CA ASN A 184 18.00 -3.85 -10.52
C ASN A 184 18.13 -2.47 -9.84
N ILE A 185 17.02 -1.77 -9.66
CA ILE A 185 17.01 -0.50 -8.94
C ILE A 185 17.39 -0.73 -7.47
N LYS A 186 16.81 -1.74 -6.83
CA LYS A 186 17.13 -2.08 -5.43
C LYS A 186 18.60 -2.46 -5.24
N ALA A 187 19.20 -3.09 -6.23
CA ALA A 187 20.62 -3.45 -6.20
C ALA A 187 21.55 -2.26 -6.41
N ALA A 188 21.10 -1.23 -7.12
CA ALA A 188 21.94 -0.11 -7.54
C ALA A 188 22.04 1.02 -6.50
N LEU A 189 21.04 1.16 -5.63
CA LEU A 189 21.02 2.21 -4.60
C LEU A 189 20.28 1.71 -3.34
N PRO A 190 20.51 2.36 -2.18
CA PRO A 190 19.91 1.89 -0.93
C PRO A 190 18.43 2.27 -0.85
N VAL A 191 17.57 1.43 -1.42
CA VAL A 191 16.12 1.61 -1.33
C VAL A 191 15.67 1.22 0.08
N ASP A 192 15.16 2.18 0.82
CA ASP A 192 14.71 1.96 2.20
C ASP A 192 13.35 1.30 2.26
N GLN A 193 12.46 1.69 1.35
CA GLN A 193 11.11 1.15 1.30
C GLN A 193 10.62 0.98 -0.12
N THR A 194 10.00 -0.18 -0.37
CA THR A 194 9.25 -0.45 -1.59
C THR A 194 7.78 -0.39 -1.25
N VAL A 195 7.07 0.57 -1.83
CA VAL A 195 5.66 0.82 -1.57
C VAL A 195 4.85 0.48 -2.82
N LEU A 196 3.91 -0.42 -2.65
CA LEU A 196 3.03 -0.85 -3.73
C LEU A 196 1.76 0.00 -3.74
N VAL A 197 1.40 0.51 -4.90
CA VAL A 197 0.14 1.24 -5.11
C VAL A 197 -0.82 0.32 -5.84
N VAL A 198 -1.98 0.08 -5.26
CA VAL A 198 -3.04 -0.76 -5.84
C VAL A 198 -4.38 -0.05 -5.80
N ASP A 199 -5.22 -0.39 -6.78
CA ASP A 199 -6.56 0.15 -6.94
C ASP A 199 -7.54 -0.69 -6.12
N ALA A 200 -8.12 -0.10 -5.07
CA ALA A 200 -9.06 -0.79 -4.20
C ALA A 200 -10.34 -1.27 -4.94
N MET A 201 -10.68 -0.59 -6.04
CA MET A 201 -11.87 -0.94 -6.83
C MET A 201 -11.72 -2.25 -7.62
N THR A 202 -10.49 -2.74 -7.79
CA THR A 202 -10.27 -4.01 -8.49
C THR A 202 -10.49 -5.24 -7.60
N GLY A 203 -10.82 -5.05 -6.33
CA GLY A 203 -11.19 -6.15 -5.42
C GLY A 203 -10.13 -7.22 -5.30
N GLN A 204 -10.45 -8.45 -5.68
CA GLN A 204 -9.53 -9.58 -5.58
C GLN A 204 -8.29 -9.44 -6.48
N ASP A 205 -8.36 -8.71 -7.58
CA ASP A 205 -7.20 -8.45 -8.41
C ASP A 205 -6.16 -7.62 -7.65
N ALA A 206 -6.58 -6.66 -6.84
CA ALA A 206 -5.68 -5.89 -5.98
C ALA A 206 -4.97 -6.80 -4.98
N VAL A 207 -5.69 -7.75 -4.39
CA VAL A 207 -5.13 -8.73 -3.45
C VAL A 207 -4.07 -9.60 -4.13
N ASN A 208 -4.39 -10.11 -5.32
CA ASN A 208 -3.46 -10.94 -6.10
C ASN A 208 -2.20 -10.19 -6.51
N VAL A 209 -2.33 -8.93 -6.89
CA VAL A 209 -1.20 -8.05 -7.22
C VAL A 209 -0.29 -7.88 -5.99
N ALA A 210 -0.88 -7.59 -4.83
CA ALA A 210 -0.11 -7.41 -3.59
C ALA A 210 0.64 -8.68 -3.20
N GLU A 211 0.01 -9.83 -3.29
CA GLU A 211 0.63 -11.12 -3.01
C GLU A 211 1.81 -11.39 -3.95
N THR A 212 1.62 -11.16 -5.24
CA THR A 212 2.64 -11.41 -6.26
C THR A 212 3.86 -10.49 -6.06
N PHE A 213 3.64 -9.18 -5.84
CA PHE A 213 4.74 -8.25 -5.58
C PHE A 213 5.49 -8.62 -4.30
N GLN A 214 4.77 -9.00 -3.25
CA GLN A 214 5.41 -9.41 -2.00
C GLN A 214 6.28 -10.64 -2.20
N ASN A 215 5.81 -11.63 -2.94
CA ASN A 215 6.54 -12.87 -3.17
C ASN A 215 7.74 -12.71 -4.10
N LYS A 216 7.64 -11.84 -5.10
CA LYS A 216 8.69 -11.70 -6.14
C LYS A 216 9.71 -10.61 -5.87
N VAL A 217 9.28 -9.50 -5.30
CA VAL A 217 10.15 -8.33 -5.08
C VAL A 217 10.33 -8.03 -3.60
N GLY A 218 9.29 -8.25 -2.81
CA GLY A 218 9.22 -7.82 -1.43
C GLY A 218 8.76 -6.37 -1.34
N ILE A 219 7.69 -6.14 -0.59
CA ILE A 219 7.15 -4.80 -0.35
C ILE A 219 7.19 -4.50 1.14
N ASP A 220 7.27 -3.22 1.47
CA ASP A 220 7.31 -2.76 2.87
C ASP A 220 5.99 -2.15 3.32
N GLY A 221 5.17 -1.74 2.36
CA GLY A 221 3.85 -1.18 2.64
C GLY A 221 3.03 -1.04 1.37
N VAL A 222 1.74 -0.75 1.56
CA VAL A 222 0.77 -0.63 0.48
C VAL A 222 0.02 0.69 0.60
N ILE A 223 -0.24 1.32 -0.53
CA ILE A 223 -1.15 2.46 -0.64
C ILE A 223 -2.34 2.00 -1.48
N LEU A 224 -3.53 2.13 -0.93
CA LEU A 224 -4.78 1.81 -1.62
C LEU A 224 -5.37 3.07 -2.23
N THR A 225 -5.57 3.06 -3.54
CA THR A 225 -6.22 4.17 -4.23
C THR A 225 -7.71 3.89 -4.42
N LYS A 226 -8.48 4.93 -4.68
CA LYS A 226 -9.92 4.85 -4.98
C LYS A 226 -10.75 4.22 -3.85
N MET A 227 -10.32 4.42 -2.62
CA MET A 227 -11.05 3.92 -1.43
C MET A 227 -12.41 4.59 -1.24
N ASP A 228 -12.62 5.78 -1.79
CA ASP A 228 -13.91 6.44 -1.81
C ASP A 228 -14.99 5.65 -2.56
N GLY A 229 -14.57 4.78 -3.50
CA GLY A 229 -15.45 3.86 -4.21
C GLY A 229 -15.61 2.49 -3.54
N ASP A 230 -14.75 2.16 -2.57
CA ASP A 230 -14.80 0.90 -1.83
C ASP A 230 -15.38 1.14 -0.43
N THR A 231 -16.72 1.14 -0.34
CA THR A 231 -17.42 1.43 0.91
C THR A 231 -17.38 0.26 1.92
N ARG A 232 -16.94 -0.90 1.48
CA ARG A 232 -16.98 -2.13 2.30
C ARG A 232 -15.64 -2.50 2.95
N GLY A 233 -14.51 -1.99 2.40
CA GLY A 233 -13.19 -2.16 3.00
C GLY A 233 -12.57 -3.55 2.92
N GLY A 234 -13.17 -4.48 2.17
CA GLY A 234 -12.69 -5.87 2.12
C GLY A 234 -11.32 -6.02 1.49
N ALA A 235 -10.96 -5.16 0.54
CA ALA A 235 -9.64 -5.19 -0.10
C ALA A 235 -8.52 -4.92 0.91
N ALA A 236 -8.70 -3.92 1.79
CA ALA A 236 -7.71 -3.58 2.82
C ALA A 236 -7.44 -4.77 3.75
N LEU A 237 -8.50 -5.41 4.23
CA LEU A 237 -8.41 -6.56 5.11
C LEU A 237 -7.65 -7.72 4.44
N SER A 238 -8.02 -8.05 3.21
CA SER A 238 -7.41 -9.15 2.46
C SER A 238 -5.95 -8.90 2.13
N ILE A 239 -5.60 -7.67 1.74
CA ILE A 239 -4.22 -7.30 1.42
C ILE A 239 -3.34 -7.44 2.65
N LYS A 240 -3.77 -6.93 3.80
CA LYS A 240 -3.03 -7.06 5.06
C LYS A 240 -2.84 -8.52 5.43
N ALA A 241 -3.90 -9.32 5.34
CA ALA A 241 -3.87 -10.74 5.72
C ALA A 241 -2.96 -11.56 4.81
N ILE A 242 -3.03 -11.38 3.49
CA ILE A 242 -2.30 -12.19 2.51
C ILE A 242 -0.86 -11.72 2.37
N SER A 243 -0.61 -10.41 2.26
CA SER A 243 0.75 -9.88 2.09
C SER A 243 1.51 -9.78 3.40
N GLY A 244 0.83 -9.66 4.53
CA GLY A 244 1.44 -9.40 5.83
C GLY A 244 2.00 -7.99 5.98
N LYS A 245 1.77 -7.11 5.00
CA LYS A 245 2.36 -5.76 4.98
C LYS A 245 1.33 -4.70 5.31
N PRO A 246 1.76 -3.60 6.00
CA PRO A 246 0.82 -2.58 6.43
C PRO A 246 0.30 -1.73 5.29
N ILE A 247 -0.92 -1.26 5.45
CA ILE A 247 -1.47 -0.20 4.59
C ILE A 247 -1.05 1.12 5.21
N LEU A 248 -0.35 1.93 4.42
CA LEU A 248 0.24 3.19 4.90
C LEU A 248 -0.71 4.38 4.68
N TYR A 249 -1.27 4.46 3.48
CA TYR A 249 -2.16 5.55 3.08
C TYR A 249 -3.29 5.01 2.23
N VAL A 250 -4.37 5.77 2.19
CA VAL A 250 -5.52 5.51 1.31
C VAL A 250 -5.82 6.76 0.49
N GLY A 251 -6.09 6.57 -0.80
CA GLY A 251 -6.55 7.63 -1.70
C GLY A 251 -8.06 7.71 -1.66
N MET A 252 -8.60 8.86 -1.25
CA MET A 252 -10.03 9.05 -1.06
C MET A 252 -10.69 9.88 -2.16
N GLY A 253 -9.97 10.19 -3.23
CA GLY A 253 -10.50 10.97 -4.34
C GLY A 253 -9.44 11.40 -5.34
N GLU A 254 -9.81 12.28 -6.27
CA GLU A 254 -8.92 12.75 -7.33
C GLU A 254 -8.09 13.99 -6.96
N LYS A 255 -8.47 14.68 -5.88
CA LYS A 255 -7.75 15.88 -5.44
C LYS A 255 -6.37 15.52 -4.92
N LEU A 256 -5.39 16.39 -5.15
CA LEU A 256 -4.01 16.16 -4.71
C LEU A 256 -3.86 16.07 -3.18
N SER A 257 -4.81 16.62 -2.42
CA SER A 257 -4.83 16.56 -0.95
C SER A 257 -5.52 15.32 -0.39
N ASP A 258 -6.07 14.43 -1.22
CA ASP A 258 -6.93 13.32 -0.79
C ASP A 258 -6.18 12.05 -0.41
N LEU A 259 -4.87 12.11 -0.22
CA LEU A 259 -4.10 11.01 0.33
C LEU A 259 -4.14 11.07 1.86
N GLU A 260 -4.82 10.12 2.47
CA GLU A 260 -5.01 10.06 3.91
C GLU A 260 -4.23 8.91 4.53
N GLN A 261 -3.74 9.11 5.76
CA GLN A 261 -3.12 8.05 6.52
C GLN A 261 -4.15 6.99 6.87
N PHE A 262 -3.78 5.72 6.78
CA PHE A 262 -4.69 4.62 7.10
C PHE A 262 -4.74 4.36 8.60
N TYR A 263 -5.95 4.31 9.14
CA TYR A 263 -6.21 4.02 10.56
C TYR A 263 -6.94 2.67 10.65
N PRO A 264 -6.28 1.61 11.13
CA PRO A 264 -6.93 0.31 11.26
C PRO A 264 -8.06 0.33 12.29
#